data_6578c37e4de9e1ddffc69483c9164ae4
#
_entry.id   6578c37e4de9e1ddffc69483c9164ae4
#
_cell.length_a   1.000
_cell.length_b   1.000
_cell.length_c   1.000
_cell.angle_alpha   90.00
_cell.angle_beta   90.00
_cell.angle_gamma   90.00
#
_symmetry.space_group_name_H-M   'P 1'
#
loop_
_entity.id
_entity.type
_entity.pdbx_description
1 polymer ?
#
loop_
_entity_poly.entity_id
_entity_poly.type
_entity_poly.pdbx_seq_one_letter_code
_entity_poly.pdbx_strand_id
1 'polypeptide(L)'
;PQSASDLLYLPTVAEECAQADKESEVPAGTTRAILSRLRVELPEDRNPRDMSEGQRLALVLAVQLSSRPDVVLLDEPTRGLDYAMKTELTRIVKGIAAGATGDPAAVLLATHDVEFAATTTDRTIVMATGHIVADGSTRSVCTSSPGFSPQIAKVFHPADVMTIADVERLVNTPAGDRR
;
A
#
# COMPACT_ATOMS: atom_id res chain seq x y z
N PRO A 1 -1.90 -13.36 -8.11
CA PRO A 1 -1.28 -14.46 -7.38
C PRO A 1 -1.53 -14.29 -5.88
N GLN A 2 -1.63 -15.40 -5.13
CA GLN A 2 -1.86 -15.36 -3.68
C GLN A 2 -0.61 -15.03 -2.86
N SER A 3 0.56 -15.04 -3.49
CA SER A 3 1.85 -14.70 -2.89
C SER A 3 2.69 -13.86 -3.84
N ALA A 4 3.40 -12.86 -3.30
CA ALA A 4 4.38 -12.10 -4.06
C ALA A 4 5.47 -12.99 -4.66
N SER A 5 5.82 -14.09 -3.96
CA SER A 5 6.82 -15.05 -4.41
C SER A 5 6.47 -15.75 -5.73
N ASP A 6 5.18 -15.85 -6.09
CA ASP A 6 4.75 -16.53 -7.30
C ASP A 6 5.09 -15.74 -8.59
N LEU A 7 5.46 -14.49 -8.45
CA LEU A 7 5.85 -13.60 -9.57
C LEU A 7 7.36 -13.41 -9.70
N LEU A 8 8.16 -13.98 -8.78
CA LEU A 8 9.61 -13.88 -8.78
C LEU A 8 10.21 -15.28 -8.97
N TYR A 9 10.83 -15.50 -10.12
CA TYR A 9 11.33 -16.82 -10.52
C TYR A 9 12.82 -16.84 -10.90
N LEU A 10 13.44 -15.66 -11.03
CA LEU A 10 14.86 -15.56 -11.37
C LEU A 10 15.76 -15.61 -10.14
N PRO A 11 17.03 -16.01 -10.31
CA PRO A 11 17.98 -16.21 -9.21
C PRO A 11 18.29 -14.95 -8.41
N THR A 12 18.29 -13.77 -9.05
CA THR A 12 18.73 -12.53 -8.43
C THR A 12 17.77 -11.35 -8.67
N VAL A 13 17.83 -10.35 -7.80
CA VAL A 13 17.11 -9.08 -7.97
C VAL A 13 17.48 -8.38 -9.28
N ALA A 14 18.77 -8.41 -9.65
CA ALA A 14 19.23 -7.81 -10.89
C ALA A 14 18.60 -8.46 -12.12
N GLU A 15 18.51 -9.79 -12.14
CA GLU A 15 17.90 -10.55 -13.24
C GLU A 15 16.39 -10.31 -13.33
N GLU A 16 15.66 -10.27 -12.20
CA GLU A 16 14.24 -9.93 -12.16
C GLU A 16 13.98 -8.51 -12.72
N CYS A 17 14.80 -7.54 -12.33
CA CYS A 17 14.70 -6.18 -12.85
C CYS A 17 15.00 -6.11 -14.36
N ALA A 18 16.06 -6.77 -14.81
CA ALA A 18 16.44 -6.75 -16.21
C ALA A 18 15.41 -7.46 -17.11
N GLN A 19 14.83 -8.55 -16.63
CA GLN A 19 13.76 -9.26 -17.34
C GLN A 19 12.49 -8.41 -17.43
N ALA A 20 12.10 -7.74 -16.33
CA ALA A 20 10.96 -6.84 -16.31
C ALA A 20 11.13 -5.67 -17.29
N ASP A 21 12.32 -5.05 -17.36
CA ASP A 21 12.62 -3.99 -18.30
C ASP A 21 12.46 -4.47 -19.76
N LYS A 22 12.94 -5.70 -20.04
CA LYS A 22 12.85 -6.30 -21.36
C LYS A 22 11.40 -6.62 -21.75
N GLU A 23 10.61 -7.22 -20.85
CA GLU A 23 9.22 -7.60 -21.08
C GLU A 23 8.31 -6.39 -21.23
N SER A 24 8.60 -5.31 -20.51
CA SER A 24 7.87 -4.05 -20.59
C SER A 24 8.35 -3.15 -21.74
N GLU A 25 9.35 -3.56 -22.51
CA GLU A 25 9.95 -2.79 -23.62
C GLU A 25 10.42 -1.39 -23.19
N VAL A 26 10.98 -1.30 -21.97
CA VAL A 26 11.49 -0.05 -21.39
C VAL A 26 13.03 -0.04 -21.34
N PRO A 27 13.65 1.14 -21.21
CA PRO A 27 15.10 1.23 -21.09
C PRO A 27 15.63 0.42 -19.89
N ALA A 28 16.80 -0.24 -20.07
CA ALA A 28 17.47 -0.98 -19.02
C ALA A 28 17.69 -0.09 -17.77
N GLY A 29 17.42 -0.63 -16.59
CA GLY A 29 17.50 0.08 -15.31
C GLY A 29 16.21 0.79 -14.89
N THR A 30 15.14 0.73 -15.70
CA THR A 30 13.85 1.36 -15.35
C THR A 30 13.26 0.77 -14.07
N THR A 31 13.17 -0.55 -13.97
CA THR A 31 12.65 -1.23 -12.75
C THR A 31 13.51 -0.91 -11.53
N ARG A 32 14.82 -0.82 -11.69
CA ARG A 32 15.73 -0.41 -10.62
C ARG A 32 15.51 1.04 -10.18
N ALA A 33 15.27 1.93 -11.14
CA ALA A 33 14.93 3.33 -10.85
C ALA A 33 13.59 3.44 -10.10
N ILE A 34 12.62 2.57 -10.40
CA ILE A 34 11.34 2.50 -9.66
C ILE A 34 11.59 2.10 -8.20
N LEU A 35 12.39 1.06 -7.93
CA LEU A 35 12.77 0.68 -6.56
C LEU A 35 13.40 1.86 -5.80
N SER A 36 14.32 2.58 -6.43
CA SER A 36 14.96 3.76 -5.83
C SER A 36 13.94 4.88 -5.51
N ARG A 37 13.00 5.14 -6.41
CA ARG A 37 11.91 6.13 -6.18
C ARG A 37 10.97 5.69 -5.06
N LEU A 38 10.74 4.38 -4.93
CA LEU A 38 10.01 3.80 -3.81
C LEU A 38 10.83 3.78 -2.51
N ARG A 39 12.10 4.24 -2.54
CA ARG A 39 13.05 4.22 -1.42
C ARG A 39 13.31 2.82 -0.88
N VAL A 40 13.31 1.84 -1.76
CA VAL A 40 13.59 0.43 -1.43
C VAL A 40 14.95 0.06 -2.00
N GLU A 41 15.88 -0.24 -1.12
CA GLU A 41 17.22 -0.70 -1.49
C GLU A 41 17.29 -2.22 -1.35
N LEU A 42 17.58 -2.90 -2.46
CA LEU A 42 17.76 -4.34 -2.52
C LEU A 42 19.11 -4.65 -3.13
N PRO A 43 19.94 -5.51 -2.50
CA PRO A 43 21.18 -5.98 -3.09
C PRO A 43 20.92 -6.69 -4.42
N GLU A 44 21.72 -6.40 -5.43
CA GLU A 44 21.50 -6.87 -6.81
C GLU A 44 21.67 -8.38 -6.95
N ASP A 45 22.61 -8.95 -6.22
CA ASP A 45 22.96 -10.36 -6.20
C ASP A 45 22.06 -11.21 -5.29
N ARG A 46 21.15 -10.55 -4.53
CA ARG A 46 20.27 -11.23 -3.59
C ARG A 46 19.24 -12.10 -4.28
N ASN A 47 19.08 -13.33 -3.79
CA ASN A 47 17.99 -14.19 -4.25
C ASN A 47 16.67 -13.72 -3.64
N PRO A 48 15.60 -13.52 -4.45
CA PRO A 48 14.29 -13.11 -3.95
C PRO A 48 13.70 -14.06 -2.88
N ARG A 49 14.06 -15.33 -2.89
CA ARG A 49 13.60 -16.32 -1.88
C ARG A 49 14.17 -16.04 -0.49
N ASP A 50 15.34 -15.39 -0.41
CA ASP A 50 16.02 -15.05 0.85
C ASP A 50 15.61 -13.66 1.39
N MET A 51 14.64 -13.02 0.75
CA MET A 51 14.15 -11.71 1.12
C MET A 51 12.97 -11.80 2.09
N SER A 52 12.76 -10.73 2.88
CA SER A 52 11.54 -10.59 3.68
C SER A 52 10.31 -10.44 2.79
N GLU A 53 9.12 -10.73 3.33
CA GLU A 53 7.85 -10.60 2.58
C GLU A 53 7.65 -9.19 2.02
N GLY A 54 7.97 -8.14 2.81
CA GLY A 54 7.89 -6.76 2.35
C GLY A 54 8.89 -6.41 1.26
N GLN A 55 10.10 -6.95 1.32
CA GLN A 55 11.10 -6.77 0.27
C GLN A 55 10.65 -7.44 -1.03
N ARG A 56 10.11 -8.67 -0.95
CA ARG A 56 9.54 -9.35 -2.12
C ARG A 56 8.38 -8.58 -2.72
N LEU A 57 7.46 -8.10 -1.88
CA LEU A 57 6.33 -7.30 -2.33
C LEU A 57 6.79 -6.01 -3.04
N ALA A 58 7.77 -5.32 -2.48
CA ALA A 58 8.33 -4.11 -3.11
C ALA A 58 8.99 -4.40 -4.47
N LEU A 59 9.73 -5.52 -4.58
CA LEU A 59 10.31 -5.95 -5.86
C LEU A 59 9.21 -6.27 -6.88
N VAL A 60 8.18 -7.04 -6.50
CA VAL A 60 7.04 -7.35 -7.36
C VAL A 60 6.33 -6.08 -7.83
N LEU A 61 6.11 -5.13 -6.92
CA LEU A 61 5.51 -3.85 -7.30
C LEU A 61 6.36 -3.10 -8.32
N ALA A 62 7.68 -3.05 -8.13
CA ALA A 62 8.58 -2.41 -9.08
C ALA A 62 8.56 -3.08 -10.46
N VAL A 63 8.55 -4.43 -10.49
CA VAL A 63 8.42 -5.23 -11.72
C VAL A 63 7.11 -4.92 -12.43
N GLN A 64 5.98 -4.91 -11.72
CA GLN A 64 4.67 -4.64 -12.32
C GLN A 64 4.53 -3.18 -12.78
N LEU A 65 5.14 -2.24 -12.07
CA LEU A 65 5.11 -0.82 -12.42
C LEU A 65 6.01 -0.45 -13.61
N SER A 66 6.94 -1.31 -14.02
CA SER A 66 7.78 -1.07 -15.19
C SER A 66 6.97 -0.97 -16.48
N SER A 67 5.83 -1.68 -16.57
CA SER A 67 4.89 -1.60 -17.70
C SER A 67 4.00 -0.35 -17.69
N ARG A 68 4.16 0.56 -16.70
CA ARG A 68 3.39 1.80 -16.53
C ARG A 68 1.87 1.59 -16.57
N PRO A 69 1.32 0.76 -15.69
CA PRO A 69 -0.11 0.49 -15.67
C PRO A 69 -0.90 1.72 -15.20
N ASP A 70 -2.06 1.98 -15.81
CA ASP A 70 -3.02 3.00 -15.33
C ASP A 70 -3.71 2.58 -14.02
N VAL A 71 -3.81 1.27 -13.77
CA VAL A 71 -4.48 0.69 -12.61
C VAL A 71 -3.62 -0.42 -11.99
N VAL A 72 -3.41 -0.34 -10.68
CA VAL A 72 -2.74 -1.37 -9.88
C VAL A 72 -3.76 -2.05 -8.98
N LEU A 73 -3.84 -3.39 -9.06
CA LEU A 73 -4.73 -4.20 -8.26
C LEU A 73 -3.94 -4.95 -7.19
N LEU A 74 -4.30 -4.78 -5.91
CA LEU A 74 -3.66 -5.43 -4.78
C LEU A 74 -4.69 -6.25 -4.00
N ASP A 75 -4.43 -7.54 -3.86
CA ASP A 75 -5.27 -8.46 -3.10
C ASP A 75 -4.54 -8.89 -1.84
N GLU A 76 -5.11 -8.54 -0.67
CA GLU A 76 -4.58 -8.79 0.67
C GLU A 76 -3.07 -8.45 0.83
N PRO A 77 -2.63 -7.25 0.42
CA PRO A 77 -1.19 -6.93 0.35
C PRO A 77 -0.53 -6.81 1.74
N THR A 78 -1.31 -6.78 2.82
CA THR A 78 -0.79 -6.70 4.20
C THR A 78 -0.55 -8.05 4.85
N ARG A 79 -0.89 -9.16 4.16
CA ARG A 79 -0.75 -10.50 4.70
C ARG A 79 0.71 -10.84 4.99
N GLY A 80 1.00 -11.24 6.22
CA GLY A 80 2.35 -11.59 6.65
C GLY A 80 3.27 -10.40 6.94
N LEU A 81 2.78 -9.16 6.84
CA LEU A 81 3.54 -7.97 7.16
C LEU A 81 3.36 -7.54 8.61
N ASP A 82 4.46 -7.14 9.25
CA ASP A 82 4.43 -6.45 10.53
C ASP A 82 3.99 -4.98 10.39
N TYR A 83 3.86 -4.28 11.52
CA TYR A 83 3.40 -2.89 11.52
C TYR A 83 4.32 -1.93 10.75
N ALA A 84 5.64 -2.10 10.87
CA ALA A 84 6.61 -1.26 10.18
C ALA A 84 6.51 -1.45 8.66
N MET A 85 6.38 -2.69 8.21
CA MET A 85 6.21 -3.04 6.81
C MET A 85 4.87 -2.54 6.24
N LYS A 86 3.77 -2.58 7.01
CA LYS A 86 2.48 -1.99 6.62
C LYS A 86 2.59 -0.48 6.44
N THR A 87 3.32 0.21 7.32
CA THR A 87 3.57 1.65 7.21
C THR A 87 4.36 1.96 5.93
N GLU A 88 5.36 1.16 5.62
CA GLU A 88 6.14 1.31 4.39
C GLU A 88 5.29 1.03 3.14
N LEU A 89 4.46 0.00 3.17
CA LEU A 89 3.51 -0.31 2.08
C LEU A 89 2.52 0.84 1.87
N THR A 90 2.01 1.45 2.95
CA THR A 90 1.15 2.65 2.86
C THR A 90 1.87 3.77 2.10
N ARG A 91 3.14 4.03 2.41
CA ARG A 91 3.95 5.05 1.73
C ARG A 91 4.13 4.72 0.24
N ILE A 92 4.40 3.45 -0.08
CA ILE A 92 4.55 2.96 -1.45
C ILE A 92 3.25 3.15 -2.23
N VAL A 93 2.13 2.69 -1.71
CA VAL A 93 0.80 2.79 -2.37
C VAL A 93 0.43 4.24 -2.64
N LYS A 94 0.59 5.12 -1.66
CA LYS A 94 0.36 6.56 -1.85
C LYS A 94 1.33 7.19 -2.86
N GLY A 95 2.58 6.73 -2.87
CA GLY A 95 3.56 7.16 -3.86
C GLY A 95 3.17 6.77 -5.29
N ILE A 96 2.68 5.56 -5.51
CA ILE A 96 2.17 5.10 -6.80
C ILE A 96 0.99 5.98 -7.26
N ALA A 97 0.02 6.18 -6.39
CA ALA A 97 -1.15 7.01 -6.68
C ALA A 97 -0.79 8.47 -6.99
N ALA A 98 0.25 9.00 -6.36
CA ALA A 98 0.75 10.36 -6.59
C ALA A 98 1.73 10.49 -7.79
N GLY A 99 2.05 9.40 -8.49
CA GLY A 99 2.99 9.42 -9.62
C GLY A 99 4.47 9.45 -9.22
N ALA A 100 4.82 9.06 -7.99
CA ALA A 100 6.23 9.03 -7.56
C ALA A 100 7.09 8.05 -8.38
N THR A 101 6.48 7.06 -9.02
CA THR A 101 7.15 6.05 -9.85
C THR A 101 7.14 6.38 -11.34
N GLY A 102 6.43 7.41 -11.76
CA GLY A 102 6.21 7.83 -13.16
C GLY A 102 4.88 8.57 -13.26
N ASP A 103 3.98 8.10 -14.13
CA ASP A 103 2.63 8.62 -14.19
C ASP A 103 1.79 8.13 -12.99
N PRO A 104 0.82 8.94 -12.49
CA PRO A 104 -0.09 8.50 -11.45
C PRO A 104 -0.90 7.29 -11.89
N ALA A 105 -1.04 6.28 -11.03
CA ALA A 105 -1.87 5.12 -11.27
C ALA A 105 -3.00 5.02 -10.23
N ALA A 106 -4.19 4.62 -10.66
CA ALA A 106 -5.24 4.28 -9.73
C ALA A 106 -4.89 2.98 -8.98
N VAL A 107 -4.99 2.98 -7.66
CA VAL A 107 -4.72 1.78 -6.86
C VAL A 107 -6.03 1.27 -6.27
N LEU A 108 -6.42 0.06 -6.64
CA LEU A 108 -7.53 -0.67 -6.04
C LEU A 108 -6.98 -1.80 -5.17
N LEU A 109 -7.28 -1.76 -3.88
CA LEU A 109 -6.88 -2.83 -2.96
C LEU A 109 -8.08 -3.51 -2.33
N ALA A 110 -8.03 -4.84 -2.25
CA ALA A 110 -8.94 -5.66 -1.49
C ALA A 110 -8.24 -6.10 -0.21
N THR A 111 -8.84 -5.85 0.96
CA THR A 111 -8.27 -6.22 2.24
C THR A 111 -9.33 -6.27 3.34
N HIS A 112 -9.09 -7.08 4.35
CA HIS A 112 -9.84 -7.07 5.61
C HIS A 112 -9.12 -6.26 6.71
N ASP A 113 -7.96 -5.69 6.42
CA ASP A 113 -7.17 -4.87 7.35
C ASP A 113 -7.71 -3.44 7.36
N VAL A 114 -8.64 -3.17 8.28
CA VAL A 114 -9.29 -1.85 8.42
C VAL A 114 -8.29 -0.75 8.79
N GLU A 115 -7.26 -1.06 9.58
CA GLU A 115 -6.21 -0.10 9.97
C GLU A 115 -5.40 0.35 8.76
N PHE A 116 -5.02 -0.62 7.91
CA PHE A 116 -4.31 -0.34 6.68
C PHE A 116 -5.18 0.44 5.70
N ALA A 117 -6.43 0.04 5.48
CA ALA A 117 -7.36 0.77 4.63
C ALA A 117 -7.55 2.21 5.10
N ALA A 118 -7.78 2.42 6.41
CA ALA A 118 -7.99 3.74 7.02
C ALA A 118 -6.81 4.70 6.82
N THR A 119 -5.58 4.18 6.79
CA THR A 119 -4.37 4.99 6.63
C THR A 119 -3.94 5.16 5.17
N THR A 120 -4.41 4.30 4.27
CA THR A 120 -3.87 4.18 2.91
C THR A 120 -4.80 4.71 1.83
N THR A 121 -6.13 4.56 2.00
CA THR A 121 -7.12 4.83 0.95
C THR A 121 -7.90 6.13 1.18
N ASP A 122 -8.37 6.72 0.08
CA ASP A 122 -9.24 7.91 0.10
C ASP A 122 -10.73 7.53 0.05
N ARG A 123 -11.06 6.43 -0.64
CA ARG A 123 -12.41 5.88 -0.78
C ARG A 123 -12.41 4.42 -0.37
N THR A 124 -13.44 4.01 0.34
CA THR A 124 -13.63 2.63 0.80
C THR A 124 -15.01 2.13 0.40
N ILE A 125 -15.03 0.92 -0.16
CA ILE A 125 -16.23 0.15 -0.46
C ILE A 125 -16.23 -1.07 0.47
N VAL A 126 -17.28 -1.22 1.28
CA VAL A 126 -17.47 -2.39 2.12
C VAL A 126 -18.41 -3.37 1.43
N MET A 127 -17.97 -4.61 1.34
CA MET A 127 -18.75 -5.70 0.76
C MET A 127 -19.09 -6.75 1.81
N ALA A 128 -20.33 -7.21 1.82
CA ALA A 128 -20.78 -8.33 2.64
C ALA A 128 -21.77 -9.20 1.85
N THR A 129 -21.64 -10.50 1.94
CA THR A 129 -22.53 -11.48 1.26
C THR A 129 -22.75 -11.20 -0.24
N GLY A 130 -21.70 -10.72 -0.94
CA GLY A 130 -21.76 -10.42 -2.37
C GLY A 130 -22.41 -9.06 -2.72
N HIS A 131 -22.74 -8.24 -1.73
CA HIS A 131 -23.37 -6.93 -1.91
C HIS A 131 -22.50 -5.80 -1.36
N ILE A 132 -22.59 -4.62 -1.97
CA ILE A 132 -22.03 -3.39 -1.42
C ILE A 132 -22.93 -2.92 -0.28
N VAL A 133 -22.37 -2.82 0.93
CA VAL A 133 -23.09 -2.37 2.13
C VAL A 133 -22.73 -0.95 2.55
N ALA A 134 -21.57 -0.44 2.14
CA ALA A 134 -21.17 0.96 2.29
C ALA A 134 -20.21 1.36 1.17
N ASP A 135 -20.28 2.63 0.76
CA ASP A 135 -19.40 3.24 -0.25
C ASP A 135 -19.28 4.74 0.08
N GLY A 136 -18.07 5.23 0.17
CA GLY A 136 -17.82 6.63 0.47
C GLY A 136 -16.35 6.94 0.75
N SER A 137 -16.10 8.17 1.24
CA SER A 137 -14.77 8.51 1.73
C SER A 137 -14.36 7.53 2.85
N THR A 138 -13.11 7.13 2.88
CA THR A 138 -12.60 6.20 3.90
C THR A 138 -12.93 6.70 5.31
N ARG A 139 -12.78 7.99 5.58
CA ARG A 139 -13.15 8.60 6.85
C ARG A 139 -14.63 8.36 7.18
N SER A 140 -15.53 8.70 6.25
CA SER A 140 -16.97 8.53 6.47
C SER A 140 -17.34 7.07 6.75
N VAL A 141 -16.81 6.14 5.98
CA VAL A 141 -17.10 4.70 6.14
C VAL A 141 -16.52 4.16 7.45
N CYS A 142 -15.27 4.51 7.78
CA CYS A 142 -14.58 4.03 8.98
C CYS A 142 -15.13 4.64 10.28
N THR A 143 -15.81 5.80 10.25
CA THR A 143 -16.39 6.42 11.44
C THR A 143 -17.89 6.15 11.58
N SER A 144 -18.57 5.69 10.52
CA SER A 144 -20.03 5.47 10.53
C SER A 144 -20.47 4.20 11.27
N SER A 145 -19.62 3.20 11.41
CA SER A 145 -19.97 1.90 12.02
C SER A 145 -18.81 1.29 12.80
N PRO A 146 -19.03 0.83 14.04
CA PRO A 146 -18.00 0.16 14.83
C PRO A 146 -17.41 -1.09 14.14
N GLY A 147 -18.16 -1.75 13.25
CA GLY A 147 -17.70 -2.93 12.51
C GLY A 147 -16.59 -2.63 11.50
N PHE A 148 -16.55 -1.40 10.99
CA PHE A 148 -15.59 -0.96 9.97
C PHE A 148 -14.61 0.09 10.51
N SER A 149 -14.64 0.34 11.83
CA SER A 149 -13.82 1.35 12.48
C SER A 149 -12.47 0.78 12.89
N PRO A 150 -11.36 1.51 12.63
CA PRO A 150 -10.07 1.24 13.28
C PRO A 150 -10.19 1.28 14.81
N GLN A 151 -9.25 0.62 15.50
CA GLN A 151 -9.25 0.58 16.97
C GLN A 151 -9.21 1.99 17.58
N ILE A 152 -8.39 2.88 17.00
CA ILE A 152 -8.31 4.29 17.43
C ILE A 152 -9.68 4.96 17.34
N ALA A 153 -10.40 4.80 16.25
CA ALA A 153 -11.73 5.39 16.08
C ALA A 153 -12.73 4.89 17.14
N LYS A 154 -12.64 3.61 17.52
CA LYS A 154 -13.48 3.04 18.60
C LYS A 154 -13.18 3.62 19.96
N VAL A 155 -11.89 3.83 20.27
CA VAL A 155 -11.42 4.38 21.57
C VAL A 155 -11.83 5.84 21.74
N PHE A 156 -11.73 6.64 20.69
CA PHE A 156 -11.97 8.08 20.72
C PHE A 156 -13.40 8.48 20.37
N HIS A 157 -14.30 7.52 20.05
CA HIS A 157 -15.68 7.83 19.77
C HIS A 157 -16.33 8.66 20.93
N PRO A 158 -17.08 9.75 20.65
CA PRO A 158 -17.58 10.20 19.32
C PRO A 158 -16.66 11.19 18.57
N ALA A 159 -15.41 11.38 18.99
CA ALA A 159 -14.50 12.28 18.29
C ALA A 159 -14.18 11.71 16.88
N ASP A 160 -14.06 12.61 15.89
CA ASP A 160 -13.69 12.25 14.51
C ASP A 160 -12.18 11.97 14.41
N VAL A 161 -11.78 10.84 14.98
CA VAL A 161 -10.39 10.33 15.02
C VAL A 161 -10.36 8.97 14.36
N MET A 162 -9.49 8.80 13.37
CA MET A 162 -9.38 7.56 12.62
C MET A 162 -7.97 6.99 12.64
N THR A 163 -6.95 7.85 12.78
CA THR A 163 -5.54 7.49 12.70
C THR A 163 -4.74 8.07 13.88
N ILE A 164 -3.51 7.54 14.08
CA ILE A 164 -2.56 8.11 15.06
C ILE A 164 -2.29 9.59 14.76
N ALA A 165 -2.16 9.95 13.49
CA ALA A 165 -1.97 11.35 13.09
C ALA A 165 -3.15 12.26 13.49
N ASP A 166 -4.37 11.73 13.54
CA ASP A 166 -5.53 12.48 14.05
C ASP A 166 -5.40 12.72 15.56
N VAL A 167 -4.94 11.71 16.33
CA VAL A 167 -4.68 11.84 17.77
C VAL A 167 -3.60 12.88 18.03
N GLU A 168 -2.49 12.83 17.32
CA GLU A 168 -1.40 13.80 17.44
C GLU A 168 -1.87 15.23 17.17
N ARG A 169 -2.71 15.43 16.15
CA ARG A 169 -3.33 16.74 15.87
C ARG A 169 -4.20 17.21 17.02
N LEU A 170 -5.05 16.34 17.57
CA LEU A 170 -5.91 16.67 18.71
C LEU A 170 -5.12 17.07 19.96
N VAL A 171 -4.05 16.36 20.27
CA VAL A 171 -3.20 16.62 21.43
C VAL A 171 -2.42 17.92 21.27
N ASN A 172 -1.92 18.18 20.07
CA ASN A 172 -1.09 19.36 19.77
C ASN A 172 -1.92 20.63 19.47
N THR A 173 -3.25 20.53 19.35
CA THR A 173 -4.12 21.71 19.17
C THR A 173 -4.30 22.41 20.51
N PRO A 174 -3.95 23.72 20.64
CA PRO A 174 -4.14 24.48 21.87
C PRO A 174 -5.59 24.45 22.36
N ALA A 175 -5.79 24.40 23.67
CA ALA A 175 -7.10 24.23 24.30
C ALA A 175 -8.15 25.31 23.93
N GLY A 176 -7.74 26.42 23.31
CA GLY A 176 -8.62 27.52 22.89
C GLY A 176 -9.33 27.33 21.52
N ASP A 177 -8.91 26.32 20.72
CA ASP A 177 -9.41 26.15 19.33
C ASP A 177 -10.20 24.84 19.16
N ARG A 178 -10.54 24.19 20.26
CA ARG A 178 -11.36 22.96 20.30
C ARG A 178 -12.84 23.34 20.32
N ARG A 179 -13.40 23.64 19.16
CA ARG A 179 -14.86 23.78 18.95
C ARG A 179 -15.41 22.62 18.15
#